data_6aa6c511afa6b4373b3ef9b8173dba86
#
_entry.id   6aa6c511afa6b4373b3ef9b8173dba86
#
_cell.length_a   1.000
_cell.length_b   1.000
_cell.length_c   1.000
_cell.angle_alpha   90.00
_cell.angle_beta   90.00
_cell.angle_gamma   90.00
#
_symmetry.space_group_name_H-M   'P 1'
#
loop_
_entity.id
_entity.type
_entity.pdbx_description
1 polymer ?
#
loop_
_entity_poly.entity_id
_entity_poly.type
_entity_poly.pdbx_seq_one_letter_code
_entity_poly.pdbx_strand_id
1 'polypeptide(L)'
;MPDTSTGTGKVVVNRSMSLDGFIAGRGDAMDWIFDFVAPDEFPDIAAATGAMLVGRRTYEVGKRMNAGKEQGSAASGGGYTVSGPTFVLTHEPPDPPDPAVTFLTGDIGEAVATARSAAGGKNLEILGADMAGQCLRRGLVDEILVYVLPVLLGDGIRFSSPGLPRIDLEPVSSTRSGAVTILRFRVRKQSSV
;
A
#
# COMPACT_ATOMS: atom_id res chain seq x y z
N MET A 1 -14.90 7.53 30.18
CA MET A 1 -15.72 6.80 29.21
C MET A 1 -14.83 6.44 28.03
N PRO A 2 -14.58 5.17 27.74
CA PRO A 2 -13.86 4.81 26.53
C PRO A 2 -14.78 5.11 25.33
N ASP A 3 -14.24 5.87 24.39
CA ASP A 3 -14.88 6.18 23.12
C ASP A 3 -15.06 4.89 22.31
N THR A 4 -16.27 4.33 22.34
CA THR A 4 -16.65 3.18 21.51
C THR A 4 -17.05 3.68 20.12
N SER A 5 -16.16 4.44 19.48
CA SER A 5 -16.19 4.61 18.06
C SER A 5 -15.84 3.25 17.45
N THR A 6 -16.82 2.51 16.97
CA THR A 6 -16.64 1.39 16.05
C THR A 6 -16.07 1.97 14.74
N GLY A 7 -14.79 2.30 14.76
CA GLY A 7 -14.10 2.95 13.68
C GLY A 7 -14.08 2.02 12.48
N THR A 8 -14.81 2.41 11.44
CA THR A 8 -14.57 1.86 10.11
C THR A 8 -13.07 2.03 9.79
N GLY A 9 -12.37 0.95 9.47
CA GLY A 9 -10.94 0.98 9.17
C GLY A 9 -10.60 2.02 8.10
N LYS A 10 -9.38 2.52 8.16
CA LYS A 10 -8.88 3.57 7.26
C LYS A 10 -8.43 2.99 5.93
N VAL A 11 -8.47 3.81 4.88
CA VAL A 11 -7.78 3.55 3.62
C VAL A 11 -6.37 4.12 3.73
N VAL A 12 -5.36 3.26 3.70
CA VAL A 12 -3.96 3.61 3.98
C VAL A 12 -3.09 3.34 2.76
N VAL A 13 -2.26 4.31 2.39
CA VAL A 13 -1.13 4.10 1.48
C VAL A 13 0.09 3.83 2.34
N ASN A 14 0.62 2.61 2.28
CA ASN A 14 1.76 2.17 3.07
C ASN A 14 2.92 1.79 2.14
N ARG A 15 4.14 2.38 2.34
CA ARG A 15 5.27 2.17 1.44
C ARG A 15 6.63 2.35 2.09
N SER A 16 7.54 1.48 1.69
CA SER A 16 8.97 1.76 1.80
C SER A 16 9.41 2.71 0.67
N MET A 17 10.25 3.67 0.98
CA MET A 17 10.71 4.70 0.04
C MET A 17 12.19 5.00 0.27
N SER A 18 12.96 5.10 -0.80
CA SER A 18 14.32 5.65 -0.74
C SER A 18 14.31 7.13 -0.37
N LEU A 19 15.42 7.65 0.12
CA LEU A 19 15.51 9.07 0.51
C LEU A 19 15.25 10.02 -0.68
N ASP A 20 15.56 9.59 -1.90
CA ASP A 20 15.29 10.34 -3.13
C ASP A 20 13.91 10.07 -3.77
N GLY A 21 13.00 9.38 -3.04
CA GLY A 21 11.58 9.32 -3.36
C GLY A 21 11.14 8.17 -4.28
N PHE A 22 11.90 7.09 -4.36
CA PHE A 22 11.52 5.90 -5.13
C PHE A 22 10.98 4.79 -4.23
N ILE A 23 9.96 4.09 -4.70
CA ILE A 23 9.33 2.94 -4.02
C ILE A 23 9.74 1.60 -4.64
N ALA A 24 10.29 1.62 -5.83
CA ALA A 24 10.95 0.50 -6.50
C ALA A 24 12.09 1.03 -7.34
N GLY A 25 13.14 0.27 -7.50
CA GLY A 25 14.26 0.57 -8.38
C GLY A 25 13.94 0.29 -9.84
N ARG A 26 14.94 0.39 -10.69
CA ARG A 26 14.84 0.08 -12.12
C ARG A 26 14.38 -1.37 -12.33
N GLY A 27 13.44 -1.59 -13.24
CA GLY A 27 12.86 -2.91 -13.49
C GLY A 27 11.97 -3.46 -12.38
N ASP A 28 11.37 -2.59 -11.57
CA ASP A 28 10.55 -2.92 -10.40
C ASP A 28 11.33 -3.62 -9.27
N ALA A 29 12.65 -3.42 -9.20
CA ALA A 29 13.48 -4.01 -8.16
C ALA A 29 13.07 -3.50 -6.77
N MET A 30 12.82 -4.43 -5.85
CA MET A 30 12.42 -4.15 -4.47
C MET A 30 13.30 -4.85 -3.43
N ASP A 31 14.31 -5.59 -3.85
CA ASP A 31 15.26 -6.33 -3.01
C ASP A 31 16.05 -5.42 -2.06
N TRP A 32 16.34 -4.18 -2.46
CA TRP A 32 17.02 -3.17 -1.65
C TRP A 32 16.30 -2.84 -0.32
N ILE A 33 15.00 -3.13 -0.21
CA ILE A 33 14.23 -2.90 1.02
C ILE A 33 14.75 -3.84 2.14
N PHE A 34 15.07 -5.07 1.79
CA PHE A 34 15.49 -6.10 2.74
C PHE A 34 16.88 -5.89 3.34
N ASP A 35 17.64 -4.94 2.79
CA ASP A 35 18.90 -4.49 3.41
C ASP A 35 18.66 -3.70 4.71
N PHE A 36 17.44 -3.16 4.89
CA PHE A 36 17.08 -2.25 5.99
C PHE A 36 15.91 -2.74 6.83
N VAL A 37 15.04 -3.58 6.27
CA VAL A 37 13.79 -4.03 6.90
C VAL A 37 13.78 -5.55 6.91
N ALA A 38 13.76 -6.13 8.10
CA ALA A 38 13.59 -7.57 8.25
C ALA A 38 12.15 -7.99 7.90
N PRO A 39 11.94 -9.21 7.38
CA PRO A 39 10.61 -9.78 7.30
C PRO A 39 9.93 -9.72 8.68
N ASP A 40 8.65 -9.33 8.69
CA ASP A 40 7.83 -9.22 9.91
C ASP A 40 8.30 -8.17 10.94
N GLU A 41 9.13 -7.19 10.54
CA GLU A 41 9.59 -6.11 11.43
C GLU A 41 8.43 -5.22 11.95
N PHE A 42 7.29 -5.18 11.24
CA PHE A 42 6.15 -4.33 11.58
C PHE A 42 4.86 -5.13 11.82
N PRO A 43 4.82 -5.97 12.88
CA PRO A 43 3.67 -6.84 13.16
C PRO A 43 2.39 -6.06 13.44
N ASP A 44 2.48 -4.86 14.03
CA ASP A 44 1.31 -4.01 14.32
C ASP A 44 0.62 -3.54 13.03
N ILE A 45 1.39 -3.29 11.97
CA ILE A 45 0.84 -2.89 10.67
C ILE A 45 0.10 -4.07 10.04
N ALA A 46 0.71 -5.25 10.03
CA ALA A 46 0.09 -6.46 9.54
C ALA A 46 -1.20 -6.79 10.31
N ALA A 47 -1.20 -6.65 11.64
CA ALA A 47 -2.36 -6.87 12.48
C ALA A 47 -3.49 -5.84 12.25
N ALA A 48 -3.14 -4.58 11.94
CA ALA A 48 -4.09 -3.51 11.66
C ALA A 48 -4.68 -3.57 10.25
N THR A 49 -4.07 -4.31 9.32
CA THR A 49 -4.52 -4.42 7.92
C THR A 49 -5.47 -5.60 7.77
N GLY A 50 -6.67 -5.35 7.25
CA GLY A 50 -7.72 -6.35 7.05
C GLY A 50 -7.90 -6.76 5.59
N ALA A 51 -7.46 -5.94 4.63
CA ALA A 51 -7.49 -6.26 3.21
C ALA A 51 -6.44 -5.42 2.45
N MET A 52 -6.09 -5.89 1.26
CA MET A 52 -5.21 -5.15 0.33
C MET A 52 -5.91 -4.94 -1.01
N LEU A 53 -5.69 -3.76 -1.62
CA LEU A 53 -6.09 -3.46 -2.98
C LEU A 53 -4.85 -3.05 -3.79
N VAL A 54 -4.56 -3.80 -4.84
CA VAL A 54 -3.36 -3.61 -5.66
C VAL A 54 -3.72 -3.46 -7.13
N GLY A 55 -2.88 -2.77 -7.90
CA GLY A 55 -2.98 -2.77 -9.36
C GLY A 55 -2.31 -4.00 -9.97
N ARG A 56 -2.64 -4.32 -11.23
CA ARG A 56 -2.12 -5.48 -11.96
C ARG A 56 -0.58 -5.57 -11.92
N ARG A 57 0.13 -4.48 -12.23
CA ARG A 57 1.60 -4.47 -12.22
C ARG A 57 2.19 -4.85 -10.86
N THR A 58 1.63 -4.29 -9.78
CA THR A 58 2.08 -4.61 -8.41
C THR A 58 1.83 -6.07 -8.07
N TYR A 59 0.69 -6.63 -8.48
CA TYR A 59 0.38 -8.05 -8.33
C TYR A 59 1.39 -8.93 -9.07
N GLU A 60 1.70 -8.61 -10.33
CA GLU A 60 2.68 -9.35 -11.14
C GLU A 60 4.10 -9.28 -10.55
N VAL A 61 4.50 -8.12 -10.01
CA VAL A 61 5.77 -7.96 -9.28
C VAL A 61 5.78 -8.85 -8.04
N GLY A 62 4.73 -8.83 -7.24
CA GLY A 62 4.59 -9.68 -6.05
C GLY A 62 4.69 -11.17 -6.39
N LYS A 63 4.06 -11.61 -7.46
CA LYS A 63 4.18 -13.01 -7.94
C LYS A 63 5.62 -13.37 -8.30
N ARG A 64 6.34 -12.49 -9.01
CA ARG A 64 7.75 -12.74 -9.36
C ARG A 64 8.65 -12.83 -8.12
N MET A 65 8.44 -11.95 -7.13
CA MET A 65 9.22 -11.95 -5.88
C MET A 65 8.98 -13.20 -5.03
N ASN A 66 7.76 -13.77 -5.11
CA ASN A 66 7.37 -14.95 -4.34
C ASN A 66 7.53 -16.27 -5.13
N ALA A 67 7.97 -16.20 -6.39
CA ALA A 67 8.25 -17.38 -7.19
C ALA A 67 9.34 -18.24 -6.52
N GLY A 68 9.00 -19.44 -6.08
CA GLY A 68 9.90 -20.36 -5.37
C GLY A 68 9.84 -20.29 -3.84
N LYS A 69 8.98 -19.46 -3.25
CA LYS A 69 8.68 -19.46 -1.81
C LYS A 69 7.37 -20.21 -1.56
N GLU A 70 7.28 -20.94 -0.44
CA GLU A 70 6.02 -21.61 -0.06
C GLU A 70 4.91 -20.58 0.11
N GLN A 71 3.68 -20.96 -0.26
CA GLN A 71 2.51 -20.10 -0.34
C GLN A 71 2.19 -19.43 1.00
N GLY A 72 2.47 -18.14 1.06
CA GLY A 72 2.05 -17.25 2.14
C GLY A 72 2.07 -15.82 1.65
N SER A 73 0.90 -15.31 1.23
CA SER A 73 0.68 -13.91 0.87
C SER A 73 1.24 -13.43 -0.47
N ALA A 74 0.41 -13.47 -1.49
CA ALA A 74 0.73 -13.14 -2.88
C ALA A 74 0.92 -11.64 -3.20
N ALA A 75 0.88 -10.72 -2.25
CA ALA A 75 0.81 -9.31 -2.59
C ALA A 75 1.62 -8.33 -1.72
N SER A 76 2.32 -8.76 -0.70
CA SER A 76 3.06 -7.80 0.15
C SER A 76 4.45 -7.50 -0.42
N GLY A 77 4.53 -6.48 -1.28
CA GLY A 77 5.81 -5.86 -1.65
C GLY A 77 6.50 -5.11 -0.51
N GLY A 78 6.03 -5.28 0.74
CA GLY A 78 6.52 -4.58 1.92
C GLY A 78 7.18 -5.46 2.98
N GLY A 79 7.37 -6.77 2.73
CA GLY A 79 8.07 -7.65 3.69
C GLY A 79 7.25 -8.12 4.88
N TYR A 80 5.92 -7.93 4.89
CA TYR A 80 5.02 -8.44 5.93
C TYR A 80 3.83 -9.19 5.32
N THR A 81 3.31 -10.14 6.09
CA THR A 81 2.17 -10.98 5.68
C THR A 81 0.88 -10.40 6.24
N VAL A 82 -0.10 -10.13 5.38
CA VAL A 82 -1.45 -9.73 5.77
C VAL A 82 -2.37 -10.93 5.69
N SER A 83 -3.17 -11.13 6.73
CA SER A 83 -4.10 -12.29 6.83
C SER A 83 -5.42 -12.10 6.08
N GLY A 84 -5.67 -10.91 5.54
CA GLY A 84 -6.92 -10.57 4.84
C GLY A 84 -6.88 -10.83 3.33
N PRO A 85 -8.04 -10.67 2.64
CA PRO A 85 -8.12 -10.85 1.21
C PRO A 85 -7.33 -9.80 0.44
N THR A 86 -6.78 -10.20 -0.69
CA THR A 86 -6.14 -9.33 -1.67
C THR A 86 -7.03 -9.16 -2.88
N PHE A 87 -7.29 -7.91 -3.24
CA PHE A 87 -8.03 -7.53 -4.44
C PHE A 87 -7.06 -6.96 -5.48
N VAL A 88 -7.25 -7.36 -6.73
CA VAL A 88 -6.45 -6.87 -7.86
C VAL A 88 -7.36 -6.11 -8.81
N LEU A 89 -7.20 -4.78 -8.92
CA LEU A 89 -7.93 -4.00 -9.92
C LEU A 89 -7.20 -4.08 -11.26
N THR A 90 -7.92 -4.54 -12.28
CA THR A 90 -7.41 -4.71 -13.64
C THR A 90 -8.52 -4.53 -14.67
N HIS A 91 -8.16 -4.15 -15.91
CA HIS A 91 -9.11 -4.12 -17.02
C HIS A 91 -9.40 -5.53 -17.57
N GLU A 92 -8.39 -6.42 -17.50
CA GLU A 92 -8.47 -7.79 -18.03
C GLU A 92 -7.95 -8.76 -16.97
N PRO A 93 -8.85 -9.44 -16.23
CA PRO A 93 -8.46 -10.54 -15.35
C PRO A 93 -7.81 -11.68 -16.15
N PRO A 94 -6.84 -12.40 -15.59
CA PRO A 94 -6.27 -13.58 -16.24
C PRO A 94 -7.30 -14.69 -16.36
N ASP A 95 -7.13 -15.54 -17.38
CA ASP A 95 -7.92 -16.75 -17.58
C ASP A 95 -6.97 -17.96 -17.66
N PRO A 96 -7.02 -18.94 -16.72
CA PRO A 96 -7.86 -18.95 -15.52
C PRO A 96 -7.42 -17.92 -14.47
N PRO A 97 -8.35 -17.43 -13.61
CA PRO A 97 -8.00 -16.50 -12.55
C PRO A 97 -7.19 -17.19 -11.45
N ASP A 98 -6.30 -16.43 -10.81
CA ASP A 98 -5.55 -16.89 -9.65
C ASP A 98 -6.48 -17.01 -8.43
N PRO A 99 -6.67 -18.22 -7.85
CA PRO A 99 -7.59 -18.41 -6.73
C PRO A 99 -7.14 -17.75 -5.42
N ALA A 100 -5.89 -17.30 -5.33
CA ALA A 100 -5.34 -16.63 -4.14
C ALA A 100 -5.78 -15.18 -4.00
N VAL A 101 -6.36 -14.57 -5.04
CA VAL A 101 -6.76 -13.17 -5.06
C VAL A 101 -8.14 -13.00 -5.71
N THR A 102 -8.79 -11.87 -5.42
CA THR A 102 -10.04 -11.50 -6.07
C THR A 102 -9.78 -10.41 -7.10
N PHE A 103 -10.05 -10.70 -8.38
CA PHE A 103 -9.93 -9.70 -9.44
C PHE A 103 -11.18 -8.81 -9.49
N LEU A 104 -10.96 -7.50 -9.54
CA LEU A 104 -11.99 -6.48 -9.74
C LEU A 104 -11.75 -5.76 -11.06
N THR A 105 -12.84 -5.34 -11.70
CA THR A 105 -12.83 -4.52 -12.91
C THR A 105 -13.69 -3.28 -12.67
N GLY A 106 -13.51 -2.24 -13.49
CA GLY A 106 -14.34 -1.02 -13.45
C GLY A 106 -13.78 0.10 -12.61
N ASP A 107 -14.64 0.80 -11.88
CA ASP A 107 -14.31 2.05 -11.19
C ASP A 107 -13.49 1.80 -9.91
N ILE A 108 -12.46 2.63 -9.70
CA ILE A 108 -11.57 2.51 -8.54
C ILE A 108 -12.28 2.82 -7.20
N GLY A 109 -13.29 3.70 -7.21
CA GLY A 109 -14.07 4.00 -6.00
C GLY A 109 -14.90 2.80 -5.56
N GLU A 110 -15.49 2.07 -6.51
CA GLU A 110 -16.23 0.83 -6.25
C GLU A 110 -15.27 -0.28 -5.76
N ALA A 111 -14.09 -0.38 -6.36
CA ALA A 111 -13.07 -1.33 -5.92
C ALA A 111 -12.60 -1.04 -4.49
N VAL A 112 -12.36 0.23 -4.14
CA VAL A 112 -12.02 0.65 -2.76
C VAL A 112 -13.15 0.34 -1.80
N ALA A 113 -14.41 0.62 -2.15
CA ALA A 113 -15.57 0.32 -1.30
C ALA A 113 -15.71 -1.19 -1.03
N THR A 114 -15.56 -2.01 -2.08
CA THR A 114 -15.61 -3.47 -2.00
C THR A 114 -14.50 -4.02 -1.09
N ALA A 115 -13.25 -3.62 -1.33
CA ALA A 115 -12.10 -4.09 -0.56
C ALA A 115 -12.15 -3.60 0.91
N ARG A 116 -12.62 -2.35 1.14
CA ARG A 116 -12.80 -1.80 2.49
C ARG A 116 -13.87 -2.57 3.29
N SER A 117 -14.97 -2.94 2.65
CA SER A 117 -16.00 -3.76 3.28
C SER A 117 -15.44 -5.12 3.72
N ALA A 118 -14.62 -5.75 2.89
CA ALA A 118 -13.97 -7.02 3.18
C ALA A 118 -12.88 -6.94 4.25
N ALA A 119 -12.38 -5.73 4.57
CA ALA A 119 -11.36 -5.54 5.61
C ALA A 119 -11.90 -5.77 7.05
N GLY A 120 -13.21 -5.95 7.24
CA GLY A 120 -13.81 -6.32 8.52
C GLY A 120 -13.58 -5.30 9.64
N GLY A 121 -13.62 -4.00 9.32
CA GLY A 121 -13.37 -2.90 10.28
C GLY A 121 -11.90 -2.56 10.50
N LYS A 122 -10.96 -3.34 9.95
CA LYS A 122 -9.52 -3.04 9.88
C LYS A 122 -9.20 -2.14 8.68
N ASN A 123 -7.95 -1.74 8.55
CA ASN A 123 -7.50 -0.90 7.45
C ASN A 123 -7.51 -1.64 6.11
N LEU A 124 -7.86 -0.89 5.06
CA LEU A 124 -7.58 -1.27 3.68
C LEU A 124 -6.26 -0.65 3.26
N GLU A 125 -5.32 -1.45 2.82
CA GLU A 125 -4.04 -0.99 2.31
C GLU A 125 -4.04 -0.91 0.78
N ILE A 126 -3.61 0.24 0.24
CA ILE A 126 -3.49 0.48 -1.21
C ILE A 126 -2.03 0.32 -1.62
N LEU A 127 -1.76 -0.60 -2.53
CA LEU A 127 -0.41 -0.83 -3.07
C LEU A 127 -0.33 -0.48 -4.58
N GLY A 128 0.85 -0.03 -5.01
CA GLY A 128 1.12 0.41 -6.39
C GLY A 128 1.03 1.93 -6.55
N ALA A 129 2.05 2.55 -7.18
CA ALA A 129 2.14 4.00 -7.33
C ALA A 129 0.93 4.60 -8.06
N ASP A 130 0.51 3.96 -9.14
CA ASP A 130 -0.63 4.41 -9.94
C ASP A 130 -1.94 4.28 -9.17
N MET A 131 -2.20 3.15 -8.52
CA MET A 131 -3.38 2.93 -7.67
C MET A 131 -3.48 3.99 -6.57
N ALA A 132 -2.39 4.23 -5.85
CA ALA A 132 -2.37 5.27 -4.82
C ALA A 132 -2.61 6.66 -5.40
N GLY A 133 -2.00 6.98 -6.55
CA GLY A 133 -2.22 8.25 -7.24
C GLY A 133 -3.68 8.47 -7.63
N GLN A 134 -4.36 7.45 -8.16
CA GLN A 134 -5.77 7.51 -8.49
C GLN A 134 -6.65 7.67 -7.24
N CYS A 135 -6.38 6.92 -6.18
CA CYS A 135 -7.10 7.03 -4.91
C CYS A 135 -6.91 8.42 -4.27
N LEU A 136 -5.69 8.96 -4.29
CA LEU A 136 -5.39 10.29 -3.77
C LEU A 136 -6.12 11.40 -4.53
N ARG A 137 -6.15 11.35 -5.87
CA ARG A 137 -6.90 12.33 -6.69
C ARG A 137 -8.38 12.35 -6.37
N ARG A 138 -8.95 11.23 -5.97
CA ARG A 138 -10.38 11.09 -5.63
C ARG A 138 -10.68 11.28 -4.14
N GLY A 139 -9.68 11.62 -3.31
CA GLY A 139 -9.86 11.80 -1.87
C GLY A 139 -10.26 10.50 -1.12
N LEU A 140 -9.91 9.34 -1.66
CA LEU A 140 -10.25 8.03 -1.10
C LEU A 140 -9.26 7.56 -0.03
N VAL A 141 -8.10 8.22 0.12
CA VAL A 141 -7.06 7.87 1.09
C VAL A 141 -7.24 8.67 2.36
N ASP A 142 -7.19 7.99 3.51
CA ASP A 142 -7.28 8.61 4.84
C ASP A 142 -5.90 8.89 5.43
N GLU A 143 -4.95 7.96 5.28
CA GLU A 143 -3.58 8.09 5.83
C GLU A 143 -2.51 7.61 4.85
N ILE A 144 -1.33 8.19 5.01
CA ILE A 144 -0.09 7.78 4.34
C ILE A 144 0.90 7.37 5.41
N LEU A 145 1.48 6.19 5.29
CA LEU A 145 2.56 5.65 6.11
C LEU A 145 3.77 5.39 5.22
N VAL A 146 4.88 6.04 5.51
CA VAL A 146 6.11 5.92 4.72
C VAL A 146 7.27 5.50 5.61
N TYR A 147 7.95 4.45 5.19
CA TYR A 147 9.24 4.02 5.72
C TYR A 147 10.34 4.59 4.84
N VAL A 148 11.00 5.66 5.30
CA VAL A 148 12.12 6.25 4.57
C VAL A 148 13.40 5.51 4.93
N LEU A 149 13.99 4.88 3.91
CA LEU A 149 15.22 4.12 4.03
C LEU A 149 16.43 4.97 3.62
N PRO A 150 17.58 4.81 4.29
CA PRO A 150 18.77 5.64 4.10
C PRO A 150 19.55 5.21 2.85
N VAL A 151 18.92 5.28 1.67
CA VAL A 151 19.49 4.90 0.38
C VAL A 151 19.01 5.87 -0.71
N LEU A 152 19.84 6.11 -1.71
CA LEU A 152 19.50 6.80 -2.94
C LEU A 152 19.49 5.78 -4.08
N LEU A 153 18.38 5.69 -4.81
CA LEU A 153 18.27 4.77 -5.95
C LEU A 153 18.57 5.45 -7.30
N GLY A 154 18.36 6.76 -7.39
CA GLY A 154 18.64 7.55 -8.59
C GLY A 154 17.64 7.38 -9.73
N ASP A 155 17.01 6.20 -9.85
CA ASP A 155 16.02 5.87 -10.89
C ASP A 155 15.06 4.78 -10.41
N GLY A 156 13.86 4.72 -11.01
CA GLY A 156 12.85 3.73 -10.66
C GLY A 156 11.43 4.29 -10.63
N ILE A 157 10.58 3.65 -9.84
CA ILE A 157 9.18 4.05 -9.63
C ILE A 157 9.10 5.03 -8.47
N ARG A 158 8.64 6.24 -8.72
CA ARG A 158 8.46 7.26 -7.68
C ARG A 158 7.27 6.97 -6.77
N PHE A 159 7.36 7.48 -5.54
CA PHE A 159 6.26 7.44 -4.56
C PHE A 159 4.99 8.10 -5.12
N SER A 160 5.09 9.26 -5.71
CA SER A 160 3.97 10.01 -6.29
C SER A 160 3.95 9.87 -7.82
N SER A 161 2.76 9.59 -8.38
CA SER A 161 2.55 9.59 -9.83
C SER A 161 2.67 11.01 -10.41
N PRO A 162 3.17 11.16 -11.63
CA PRO A 162 3.15 12.46 -12.33
C PRO A 162 1.73 13.02 -12.41
N GLY A 163 1.60 14.36 -12.31
CA GLY A 163 0.32 15.05 -12.39
C GLY A 163 -0.60 14.87 -11.17
N LEU A 164 -0.06 14.42 -10.04
CA LEU A 164 -0.80 14.47 -8.79
C LEU A 164 -0.98 15.95 -8.38
N PRO A 165 -2.20 16.41 -8.04
CA PRO A 165 -2.42 17.76 -7.55
C PRO A 165 -1.75 17.95 -6.18
N ARG A 166 -1.61 19.20 -5.73
CA ARG A 166 -1.20 19.46 -4.36
C ARG A 166 -2.21 18.85 -3.40
N ILE A 167 -1.72 18.04 -2.45
CA ILE A 167 -2.49 17.43 -1.38
C ILE A 167 -1.81 17.79 -0.07
N ASP A 168 -2.53 18.46 0.81
CA ASP A 168 -1.99 18.84 2.11
C ASP A 168 -2.09 17.67 3.08
N LEU A 169 -1.00 17.44 3.80
CA LEU A 169 -0.87 16.36 4.77
C LEU A 169 -0.74 16.94 6.18
N GLU A 170 -1.38 16.31 7.13
CA GLU A 170 -1.25 16.61 8.55
C GLU A 170 -0.33 15.58 9.21
N PRO A 171 0.80 15.99 9.81
CA PRO A 171 1.68 15.07 10.51
C PRO A 171 0.96 14.40 11.69
N VAL A 172 1.05 13.07 11.77
CA VAL A 172 0.50 12.27 12.87
C VAL A 172 1.61 11.77 13.77
N SER A 173 2.66 11.19 13.18
CA SER A 173 3.83 10.73 13.94
C SER A 173 5.08 10.70 13.06
N SER A 174 6.23 10.83 13.73
CA SER A 174 7.55 10.58 13.17
C SER A 174 8.31 9.74 14.18
N THR A 175 8.69 8.53 13.81
CA THR A 175 9.39 7.58 14.67
C THR A 175 10.57 6.96 13.93
N ARG A 176 11.39 6.21 14.63
CA ARG A 176 12.56 5.55 14.06
C ARG A 176 12.64 4.10 14.55
N SER A 177 12.94 3.17 13.65
CA SER A 177 13.29 1.79 13.94
C SER A 177 14.61 1.49 13.24
N GLY A 178 15.66 1.26 14.04
CA GLY A 178 17.00 1.08 13.49
C GLY A 178 17.43 2.22 12.56
N ALA A 179 17.71 1.91 11.29
CA ALA A 179 18.08 2.87 10.26
C ALA A 179 16.88 3.52 9.57
N VAL A 180 15.65 3.01 9.78
CA VAL A 180 14.43 3.41 9.07
C VAL A 180 13.75 4.56 9.81
N THR A 181 13.38 5.62 9.08
CA THR A 181 12.52 6.69 9.59
C THR A 181 11.08 6.43 9.15
N ILE A 182 10.16 6.39 10.09
CA ILE A 182 8.75 6.06 9.85
C ILE A 182 7.93 7.33 10.00
N LEU A 183 7.26 7.74 8.93
CA LEU A 183 6.44 8.95 8.87
C LEU A 183 4.98 8.57 8.64
N ARG A 184 4.08 9.09 9.48
CA ARG A 184 2.64 8.92 9.31
C ARG A 184 1.98 10.27 9.14
N PHE A 185 1.11 10.36 8.15
CA PHE A 185 0.36 11.56 7.82
C PHE A 185 -1.11 11.23 7.63
N ARG A 186 -2.00 12.13 8.06
CA ARG A 186 -3.39 12.14 7.64
C ARG A 186 -3.53 12.96 6.36
N VAL A 187 -4.29 12.44 5.41
CA VAL A 187 -4.63 13.18 4.18
C VAL A 187 -5.74 14.16 4.49
N ARG A 188 -5.50 15.44 4.28
CA ARG A 188 -6.54 16.48 4.42
C ARG A 188 -7.50 16.35 3.24
N LYS A 189 -8.76 16.05 3.52
CA LYS A 189 -9.81 16.08 2.50
C LYS A 189 -10.05 17.54 2.14
N GLN A 190 -9.99 17.86 0.86
CA GLN A 190 -10.33 19.21 0.40
C GLN A 190 -11.82 19.41 0.68
N SER A 191 -12.15 20.45 1.45
CA SER A 191 -13.54 20.89 1.57
C SER A 191 -13.97 21.35 0.19
N SER A 192 -15.01 20.74 -0.35
CA SER A 192 -15.67 21.25 -1.57
C SER A 192 -16.14 22.67 -1.28
N VAL A 193 -15.59 23.65 -2.00
CA VAL A 193 -16.07 25.04 -2.00
C VAL A 193 -17.30 25.10 -2.86
#